data_01d485667a4874b695f0f4cda4d96b95
#
_entry.id   01d485667a4874b695f0f4cda4d96b95
#
_cell.length_a   1.000
_cell.length_b   1.000
_cell.length_c   1.000
_cell.angle_alpha   90.00
_cell.angle_beta   90.00
_cell.angle_gamma   90.00
#
_symmetry.space_group_name_H-M   'P 1'
#
loop_
_entity.id
_entity.type
_entity.pdbx_description
1 polymer ?
#
loop_
_entity_poly.entity_id
_entity_poly.type
_entity_poly.pdbx_seq_one_letter_code
_entity_poly.pdbx_strand_id
1 'polypeptide(L)'
;HGGSIVEIEKRNGAWQYVQGSRFNRRITARTPGIEVTGPAAGHPRLATSADPAGRHVVGTLNNCAGGITPWGTYLLAEENFNGYFMGAHDGPEAENHKRYGVPGGWYPWGLHEARFDVSKEPNEPNRFGWILEVDPLDPDSKPKKRTALGRFKHEGSESIVAPDGRVVVYMGDDQRFDYVYKFVTAGRFNSTERAANMDLLDEGTLYVARFEADGSVFWMPMLQGEGPLTPENGFASQADVLIETRRAADLLGATPMDRPEDVEPDPRTGKVYVMLTNNTARKADQTDPTNPRGPNPFGHVIEITEPQGDFASTRSRWDLLVRCGDPADSAAGAVWGPDTSESGWFGSPDNCAIDSAGGLFVSTDGDERLNKCANGIWRVETEGLERGRSTMIFRSPTGAEVCGPRLSTDERTFFLAVQHPGQDGEDYPGHGRPSTFEDPSTRWPDFEDGMPPRPSVMALWRRDGRRFSDT
;
A
#
# COMPACT_ATOMS: atom_id res chain seq x y z
N HIS A 1 7.93 12.25 0.71
CA HIS A 1 8.36 11.51 1.87
C HIS A 1 7.58 11.94 3.11
N GLY A 2 6.91 11.01 3.77
CA GLY A 2 6.09 11.25 4.92
C GLY A 2 4.62 11.50 4.60
N GLY A 3 3.88 12.01 5.60
CA GLY A 3 2.46 12.30 5.51
C GLY A 3 2.14 13.74 5.89
N SER A 4 1.02 14.22 5.40
CA SER A 4 0.47 15.52 5.79
C SER A 4 -0.96 15.35 6.26
N ILE A 5 -1.31 16.04 7.34
CA ILE A 5 -2.67 16.17 7.81
C ILE A 5 -3.07 17.62 7.57
N VAL A 6 -4.19 17.81 6.88
CA VAL A 6 -4.72 19.11 6.55
C VAL A 6 -6.21 19.14 6.82
N GLU A 7 -6.69 20.19 7.47
CA GLU A 7 -8.12 20.43 7.62
C GLU A 7 -8.68 21.05 6.34
N ILE A 8 -9.77 20.47 5.86
CA ILE A 8 -10.54 21.00 4.73
C ILE A 8 -11.99 21.22 5.13
N GLU A 9 -12.63 22.21 4.53
CA GLU A 9 -14.06 22.49 4.73
C GLU A 9 -14.75 22.75 3.40
N LYS A 10 -16.05 22.48 3.35
CA LYS A 10 -16.85 22.73 2.14
C LYS A 10 -17.47 24.12 2.22
N ARG A 11 -17.01 25.07 1.40
CA ARG A 11 -17.56 26.42 1.29
C ARG A 11 -18.11 26.64 -0.13
N ASN A 12 -19.34 27.12 -0.23
CA ASN A 12 -19.99 27.40 -1.53
C ASN A 12 -19.95 26.20 -2.51
N GLY A 13 -20.05 24.97 -1.98
CA GLY A 13 -20.04 23.76 -2.78
C GLY A 13 -18.65 23.21 -3.16
N ALA A 14 -17.57 23.93 -2.87
CA ALA A 14 -16.19 23.49 -3.14
C ALA A 14 -15.43 23.19 -1.84
N TRP A 15 -14.56 22.20 -1.85
CA TRP A 15 -13.63 21.92 -0.76
C TRP A 15 -12.49 22.94 -0.76
N GLN A 16 -12.16 23.44 0.41
CA GLN A 16 -11.12 24.44 0.61
C GLN A 16 -10.23 24.09 1.80
N TYR A 17 -8.95 24.32 1.64
CA TYR A 17 -7.96 24.18 2.70
C TYR A 17 -8.16 25.24 3.78
N VAL A 18 -8.20 24.84 5.05
CA VAL A 18 -8.29 25.72 6.21
C VAL A 18 -6.88 26.15 6.61
N GLN A 19 -6.44 27.29 6.08
CA GLN A 19 -5.11 27.83 6.40
C GLN A 19 -5.00 28.15 7.90
N GLY A 20 -3.90 27.71 8.52
CA GLY A 20 -3.62 27.98 9.93
C GLY A 20 -4.43 27.13 10.91
N SER A 21 -5.14 26.09 10.47
CA SER A 21 -5.73 25.12 11.39
C SER A 21 -4.68 24.49 12.30
N ARG A 22 -5.02 24.31 13.57
CA ARG A 22 -4.15 23.64 14.55
C ARG A 22 -3.92 22.17 14.22
N PHE A 23 -4.79 21.55 13.43
CA PHE A 23 -4.67 20.15 13.02
C PHE A 23 -3.70 19.96 11.86
N ASN A 24 -3.36 21.03 11.13
CA ASN A 24 -2.45 20.95 10.02
C ASN A 24 -1.04 20.62 10.53
N ARG A 25 -0.54 19.46 10.15
CA ARG A 25 0.84 19.07 10.47
C ARG A 25 1.45 18.21 9.39
N ARG A 26 2.77 18.16 9.39
CA ARG A 26 3.55 17.39 8.44
C ARG A 26 4.51 16.46 9.19
N ILE A 27 4.49 15.19 8.81
CA ILE A 27 5.42 14.18 9.28
C ILE A 27 6.36 13.87 8.12
N THR A 28 7.66 13.94 8.36
CA THR A 28 8.69 13.89 7.32
C THR A 28 9.80 12.91 7.71
N ALA A 29 10.77 12.71 6.81
CA ALA A 29 12.00 11.96 7.09
C ALA A 29 12.84 12.54 8.25
N ARG A 30 12.51 13.75 8.72
CA ARG A 30 13.22 14.43 9.83
C ARG A 30 12.35 14.69 11.06
N THR A 31 11.14 14.19 11.11
CA THR A 31 10.26 14.31 12.29
C THR A 31 10.87 13.56 13.46
N PRO A 32 11.21 14.25 14.57
CA PRO A 32 11.85 13.61 15.71
C PRO A 32 10.85 12.84 16.57
N GLY A 33 11.36 11.88 17.35
CA GLY A 33 10.62 11.26 18.45
C GLY A 33 9.44 10.38 18.03
N ILE A 34 9.46 9.83 16.83
CA ILE A 34 8.51 8.78 16.43
C ILE A 34 8.76 7.57 17.33
N GLU A 35 7.73 7.09 18.00
CA GLU A 35 7.82 5.96 18.92
C GLU A 35 7.82 4.63 18.16
N VAL A 36 8.63 3.67 18.59
CA VAL A 36 8.56 2.27 18.16
C VAL A 36 7.76 1.50 19.19
N THR A 37 6.67 0.87 18.81
CA THR A 37 5.75 0.12 19.68
C THR A 37 5.58 -1.31 19.21
N GLY A 38 4.97 -2.17 20.03
CA GLY A 38 4.79 -3.57 19.73
C GLY A 38 6.02 -4.45 20.01
N PRO A 39 6.05 -5.70 19.50
CA PRO A 39 7.02 -6.71 19.93
C PRO A 39 8.49 -6.40 19.64
N ALA A 40 8.80 -5.59 18.62
CA ALA A 40 10.18 -5.26 18.28
C ALA A 40 10.69 -4.01 19.02
N ALA A 41 9.85 -3.31 19.79
CA ALA A 41 10.26 -2.11 20.52
C ALA A 41 11.36 -2.40 21.54
N GLY A 42 12.50 -1.73 21.37
CA GLY A 42 13.69 -1.92 22.23
C GLY A 42 14.50 -3.18 21.92
N HIS A 43 14.22 -3.85 20.82
CA HIS A 43 15.06 -4.98 20.40
C HIS A 43 16.47 -4.50 19.97
N PRO A 44 17.56 -5.23 20.30
CA PRO A 44 18.93 -4.81 19.99
C PRO A 44 19.17 -4.51 18.50
N ARG A 45 18.49 -5.18 17.58
CA ARG A 45 18.57 -4.95 16.13
C ARG A 45 17.94 -3.64 15.68
N LEU A 46 17.23 -2.91 16.56
CA LEU A 46 16.72 -1.55 16.33
C LEU A 46 17.54 -0.49 17.03
N ALA A 47 18.53 -0.88 17.84
CA ALA A 47 19.42 0.06 18.53
C ALA A 47 20.43 0.68 17.55
N THR A 48 20.61 1.98 17.66
CA THR A 48 21.59 2.76 16.87
C THR A 48 22.43 3.65 17.79
N SER A 49 23.46 4.29 17.27
CA SER A 49 24.25 5.24 18.06
C SER A 49 23.41 6.41 18.60
N ALA A 50 22.40 6.84 17.84
CA ALA A 50 21.51 7.94 18.22
C ALA A 50 20.37 7.50 19.16
N ASP A 51 20.00 6.24 19.15
CA ASP A 51 18.97 5.63 20.02
C ASP A 51 19.41 4.24 20.50
N PRO A 52 20.27 4.16 21.51
CA PRO A 52 20.73 2.88 22.05
C PRO A 52 19.62 2.03 22.66
N ALA A 53 18.47 2.62 22.97
CA ALA A 53 17.31 1.91 23.50
C ALA A 53 16.46 1.24 22.43
N GLY A 54 16.60 1.62 21.14
CA GLY A 54 15.83 1.08 20.03
C GLY A 54 14.33 1.37 20.11
N ARG A 55 13.94 2.54 20.65
CA ARG A 55 12.53 2.90 20.93
C ARG A 55 12.06 4.16 20.24
N HIS A 56 12.95 4.95 19.66
CA HIS A 56 12.59 6.20 19.00
C HIS A 56 13.31 6.33 17.66
N VAL A 57 12.56 6.70 16.64
CA VAL A 57 13.08 6.89 15.28
C VAL A 57 12.94 8.34 14.85
N VAL A 58 13.90 8.82 14.09
CA VAL A 58 13.78 10.09 13.39
C VAL A 58 13.22 9.83 12.01
N GLY A 59 11.98 10.25 11.81
CA GLY A 59 11.34 10.28 10.51
C GLY A 59 10.69 8.98 10.03
N THR A 60 10.07 9.11 8.87
CA THR A 60 9.44 8.05 8.09
C THR A 60 9.84 8.22 6.61
N LEU A 61 9.91 7.14 5.87
CA LEU A 61 10.47 7.11 4.52
C LEU A 61 9.50 6.49 3.53
N ASN A 62 9.43 7.09 2.34
CA ASN A 62 8.73 6.57 1.17
C ASN A 62 7.32 6.04 1.49
N ASN A 63 6.53 6.85 2.18
CA ASN A 63 5.17 6.47 2.49
C ASN A 63 4.36 6.44 1.19
N CYS A 64 3.73 5.31 0.95
CA CYS A 64 2.84 5.11 -0.19
C CYS A 64 1.39 5.24 0.23
N ALA A 65 0.52 4.30 -0.09
CA ALA A 65 -0.85 4.30 0.38
C ALA A 65 -0.93 4.16 1.92
N GLY A 66 -2.03 3.80 2.45
CA GLY A 66 -2.22 3.68 3.89
C GLY A 66 -3.59 3.15 4.22
N GLY A 67 -4.17 3.64 5.31
CA GLY A 67 -5.51 3.26 5.72
C GLY A 67 -6.01 4.11 6.86
N ILE A 68 -7.25 3.86 7.24
CA ILE A 68 -7.87 4.51 8.39
C ILE A 68 -8.38 3.44 9.34
N THR A 69 -7.99 3.54 10.61
CA THR A 69 -8.48 2.61 11.62
C THR A 69 -9.96 2.87 11.98
N PRO A 70 -10.68 1.89 12.54
CA PRO A 70 -12.05 2.10 13.00
C PRO A 70 -12.20 3.18 14.08
N TRP A 71 -11.12 3.56 14.76
CA TRP A 71 -11.09 4.66 15.73
C TRP A 71 -10.57 5.98 15.16
N GLY A 72 -10.37 6.04 13.83
CA GLY A 72 -10.08 7.28 13.11
C GLY A 72 -8.65 7.76 13.21
N THR A 73 -7.67 6.89 13.42
CA THR A 73 -6.26 7.19 13.20
C THR A 73 -5.86 6.87 11.76
N TYR A 74 -4.85 7.57 11.27
CA TYR A 74 -4.29 7.40 9.94
C TYR A 74 -3.08 6.47 9.99
N LEU A 75 -3.06 5.46 9.15
CA LEU A 75 -1.96 4.54 8.95
C LEU A 75 -1.19 4.94 7.68
N LEU A 76 0.10 5.19 7.82
CA LEU A 76 1.01 5.49 6.71
C LEU A 76 1.91 4.27 6.48
N ALA A 77 1.94 3.79 5.26
CA ALA A 77 2.71 2.61 4.86
C ALA A 77 4.11 3.00 4.39
N GLU A 78 5.17 2.49 5.01
CA GLU A 78 6.56 2.69 4.56
C GLU A 78 6.90 1.63 3.52
N GLU A 79 7.05 2.04 2.26
CA GLU A 79 7.24 1.16 1.12
C GLU A 79 8.73 1.07 0.70
N ASN A 80 9.19 1.86 -0.24
CA ASN A 80 10.52 1.76 -0.86
C ASN A 80 11.65 2.39 -0.01
N PHE A 81 11.64 2.15 1.31
CA PHE A 81 12.61 2.71 2.26
C PHE A 81 14.07 2.32 1.95
N ASN A 82 14.30 1.20 1.27
CA ASN A 82 15.61 0.69 0.92
C ASN A 82 16.41 1.64 0.01
N GLY A 83 15.74 2.44 -0.82
CA GLY A 83 16.34 3.37 -1.76
C GLY A 83 17.17 4.49 -1.13
N TYR A 84 16.96 4.78 0.15
CA TYR A 84 17.62 5.87 0.88
C TYR A 84 18.95 5.48 1.49
N PHE A 85 19.26 4.19 1.57
CA PHE A 85 20.46 3.67 2.18
C PHE A 85 21.56 3.44 1.15
N MET A 86 22.82 3.70 1.58
CA MET A 86 24.02 3.48 0.79
C MET A 86 25.11 2.82 1.66
N GLY A 87 26.28 2.57 1.09
CA GLY A 87 27.39 1.92 1.76
C GLY A 87 27.34 0.40 1.63
N ALA A 88 28.17 -0.30 2.37
CA ALA A 88 28.24 -1.76 2.41
C ALA A 88 28.37 -2.25 3.84
N HIS A 89 27.76 -3.38 4.13
CA HIS A 89 27.83 -4.04 5.43
C HIS A 89 27.86 -5.55 5.24
N ASP A 90 28.83 -6.20 5.87
CA ASP A 90 29.06 -7.65 5.84
C ASP A 90 28.87 -8.32 7.22
N GLY A 91 28.31 -7.56 8.18
CA GLY A 91 28.03 -8.02 9.54
C GLY A 91 26.69 -8.80 9.68
N PRO A 92 26.20 -8.95 10.90
CA PRO A 92 25.02 -9.78 11.22
C PRO A 92 23.74 -9.43 10.43
N GLU A 93 23.58 -8.18 10.02
CA GLU A 93 22.39 -7.74 9.25
C GLU A 93 22.55 -7.93 7.72
N ALA A 94 23.67 -8.40 7.20
CA ALA A 94 23.94 -8.43 5.77
C ALA A 94 22.89 -9.24 4.97
N GLU A 95 22.52 -10.43 5.43
CA GLU A 95 21.52 -11.27 4.75
C GLU A 95 20.11 -10.66 4.85
N ASN A 96 19.76 -10.08 6.00
CA ASN A 96 18.51 -9.34 6.16
C ASN A 96 18.47 -8.14 5.20
N HIS A 97 19.52 -7.32 5.16
CA HIS A 97 19.63 -6.21 4.23
C HIS A 97 19.46 -6.64 2.78
N LYS A 98 20.12 -7.71 2.37
CA LYS A 98 20.03 -8.27 1.03
C LYS A 98 18.59 -8.66 0.68
N ARG A 99 17.86 -9.32 1.59
CA ARG A 99 16.46 -9.72 1.36
C ARG A 99 15.54 -8.52 1.15
N TYR A 100 15.87 -7.37 1.73
CA TYR A 100 15.14 -6.12 1.58
C TYR A 100 15.68 -5.19 0.47
N GLY A 101 16.71 -5.60 -0.25
CA GLY A 101 17.35 -4.76 -1.27
C GLY A 101 18.05 -3.53 -0.68
N VAL A 102 18.57 -3.64 0.55
CA VAL A 102 19.39 -2.61 1.22
C VAL A 102 20.86 -2.95 0.99
N PRO A 103 21.68 -1.96 0.60
CA PRO A 103 21.32 -0.61 0.22
C PRO A 103 20.75 -0.52 -1.21
N GLY A 104 19.66 0.22 -1.37
CA GLY A 104 19.08 0.48 -2.69
C GLY A 104 19.87 1.52 -3.51
N GLY A 105 20.44 2.50 -2.82
CA GLY A 105 21.35 3.49 -3.41
C GLY A 105 20.67 4.45 -4.41
N TRP A 106 19.35 4.62 -4.36
CA TRP A 106 18.62 5.52 -5.26
C TRP A 106 18.89 6.99 -4.94
N TYR A 107 19.02 7.29 -3.66
CA TYR A 107 19.26 8.64 -3.16
C TYR A 107 20.55 8.68 -2.32
N PRO A 108 21.45 9.63 -2.57
CA PRO A 108 22.76 9.66 -1.90
C PRO A 108 22.70 10.32 -0.50
N TRP A 109 21.68 9.99 0.31
CA TRP A 109 21.46 10.63 1.60
C TRP A 109 22.55 10.30 2.61
N GLY A 110 23.18 9.13 2.55
CA GLY A 110 24.31 8.76 3.40
C GLY A 110 25.55 9.63 3.24
N LEU A 111 25.65 10.42 2.15
CA LEU A 111 26.69 11.46 2.01
C LEU A 111 26.45 12.65 2.95
N HIS A 112 25.22 12.88 3.39
CA HIS A 112 24.82 14.04 4.17
C HIS A 112 24.40 13.68 5.60
N GLU A 113 23.81 12.51 5.80
CA GLU A 113 23.36 12.00 7.10
C GLU A 113 23.90 10.59 7.31
N ALA A 114 24.81 10.43 8.29
CA ALA A 114 25.54 9.18 8.55
C ALA A 114 24.62 7.97 8.80
N ARG A 115 23.41 8.18 9.32
CA ARG A 115 22.45 7.10 9.58
C ARG A 115 21.98 6.38 8.32
N PHE A 116 22.06 6.99 7.14
CA PHE A 116 21.74 6.37 5.86
C PHE A 116 22.92 5.65 5.21
N ASP A 117 24.05 5.57 5.88
CA ASP A 117 25.22 4.78 5.50
C ASP A 117 25.29 3.51 6.35
N VAL A 118 24.92 2.37 5.77
CA VAL A 118 24.84 1.08 6.49
C VAL A 118 26.20 0.60 7.01
N SER A 119 27.31 1.14 6.53
CA SER A 119 28.64 0.87 7.07
C SER A 119 28.88 1.56 8.43
N LYS A 120 28.08 2.60 8.74
CA LYS A 120 28.16 3.37 10.00
C LYS A 120 27.04 2.99 10.96
N GLU A 121 25.81 2.83 10.44
CA GLU A 121 24.61 2.48 11.22
C GLU A 121 23.89 1.27 10.59
N PRO A 122 24.43 0.05 10.79
CA PRO A 122 23.89 -1.15 10.13
C PRO A 122 22.45 -1.51 10.58
N ASN A 123 22.02 -1.06 11.76
CA ASN A 123 20.68 -1.32 12.27
C ASN A 123 19.64 -0.27 11.83
N GLU A 124 20.07 0.89 11.31
CA GLU A 124 19.12 1.95 10.94
C GLU A 124 18.08 1.48 9.89
N PRO A 125 18.41 0.66 8.86
CA PRO A 125 17.40 0.14 7.92
C PRO A 125 16.29 -0.67 8.58
N ASN A 126 16.55 -1.34 9.72
CA ASN A 126 15.57 -2.13 10.44
C ASN A 126 14.49 -1.26 11.12
N ARG A 127 14.69 0.03 11.18
CA ARG A 127 13.80 1.01 11.80
C ARG A 127 12.76 1.56 10.81
N PHE A 128 12.80 1.10 9.54
CA PHE A 128 11.91 1.47 8.45
C PHE A 128 11.32 0.23 7.78
N GLY A 129 10.24 0.44 7.02
CA GLY A 129 9.42 -0.63 6.45
C GLY A 129 8.33 -1.08 7.41
N TRP A 130 7.82 -0.15 8.23
CA TRP A 130 6.74 -0.38 9.19
C TRP A 130 5.50 0.44 8.84
N ILE A 131 4.36 0.11 9.44
CA ILE A 131 3.20 0.99 9.43
C ILE A 131 3.37 2.05 10.53
N LEU A 132 3.22 3.31 10.15
CA LEU A 132 3.22 4.45 11.05
C LEU A 132 1.79 4.90 11.33
N GLU A 133 1.34 4.80 12.57
CA GLU A 133 0.03 5.30 13.01
C GLU A 133 0.13 6.73 13.53
N VAL A 134 -0.79 7.57 13.08
CA VAL A 134 -0.87 8.99 13.45
C VAL A 134 -2.30 9.35 13.81
N ASP A 135 -2.50 10.05 14.93
CA ASP A 135 -3.81 10.61 15.26
C ASP A 135 -4.01 11.97 14.57
N PRO A 136 -4.90 12.08 13.57
CA PRO A 136 -5.18 13.34 12.89
C PRO A 136 -5.98 14.32 13.76
N LEU A 137 -6.66 13.84 14.80
CA LEU A 137 -7.50 14.63 15.70
C LEU A 137 -6.74 15.16 16.92
N ASP A 138 -5.51 14.65 17.16
CA ASP A 138 -4.61 15.14 18.20
C ASP A 138 -3.28 15.59 17.57
N PRO A 139 -3.12 16.90 17.28
CA PRO A 139 -1.94 17.44 16.64
C PRO A 139 -0.66 17.29 17.50
N ASP A 140 -0.80 17.11 18.81
CA ASP A 140 0.32 16.96 19.75
C ASP A 140 0.70 15.49 19.99
N SER A 141 -0.09 14.53 19.46
CA SER A 141 0.21 13.11 19.56
C SER A 141 1.50 12.76 18.85
N LYS A 142 2.25 11.82 19.43
CA LYS A 142 3.44 11.26 18.79
C LYS A 142 3.03 10.16 17.82
N PRO A 143 3.57 10.16 16.58
CA PRO A 143 3.41 9.05 15.68
C PRO A 143 4.04 7.78 16.23
N LYS A 144 3.48 6.61 15.92
CA LYS A 144 3.93 5.30 16.41
C LYS A 144 4.18 4.33 15.26
N LYS A 145 5.39 3.75 15.19
CA LYS A 145 5.67 2.62 14.29
C LYS A 145 5.19 1.34 14.93
N ARG A 146 4.20 0.70 14.30
CA ARG A 146 3.47 -0.48 14.80
C ARG A 146 4.15 -1.78 14.38
N THR A 147 5.13 -2.24 15.16
CA THR A 147 5.97 -3.37 14.75
C THR A 147 5.25 -4.73 14.72
N ALA A 148 4.11 -4.86 15.36
CA ALA A 148 3.31 -6.09 15.30
C ALA A 148 2.75 -6.38 13.89
N LEU A 149 2.66 -5.35 13.02
CA LEU A 149 2.21 -5.50 11.64
C LEU A 149 3.28 -6.05 10.70
N GLY A 150 4.50 -6.31 11.20
CA GLY A 150 5.61 -6.83 10.40
C GLY A 150 6.37 -5.76 9.63
N ARG A 151 7.59 -6.11 9.19
CA ARG A 151 8.47 -5.24 8.42
C ARG A 151 8.58 -5.74 6.99
N PHE A 152 8.12 -4.92 6.03
CA PHE A 152 8.24 -5.16 4.59
C PHE A 152 8.01 -3.85 3.82
N LYS A 153 7.92 -3.87 2.50
CA LYS A 153 7.57 -2.71 1.68
C LYS A 153 6.05 -2.56 1.66
N HIS A 154 5.51 -1.96 2.71
CA HIS A 154 4.08 -1.77 2.85
C HIS A 154 3.55 -0.81 1.79
N GLU A 155 2.65 -1.30 0.96
CA GLU A 155 1.93 -0.46 0.01
C GLU A 155 0.73 0.20 0.69
N GLY A 156 -0.18 -0.60 1.24
CA GLY A 156 -1.37 -0.16 1.96
C GLY A 156 -1.54 -0.83 3.31
N SER A 157 -2.58 -0.43 4.06
CA SER A 157 -2.91 -1.00 5.37
C SER A 157 -4.38 -0.75 5.74
N GLU A 158 -5.29 -1.32 4.96
CA GLU A 158 -6.72 -1.13 5.18
C GLU A 158 -7.24 -2.02 6.31
N SER A 159 -8.11 -1.47 7.14
CA SER A 159 -8.57 -2.11 8.37
C SER A 159 -10.07 -2.35 8.40
N ILE A 160 -10.47 -3.45 9.04
CA ILE A 160 -11.87 -3.82 9.22
C ILE A 160 -12.09 -4.46 10.59
N VAL A 161 -13.30 -4.30 11.13
CA VAL A 161 -13.70 -4.98 12.36
C VAL A 161 -14.34 -6.31 12.02
N ALA A 162 -13.77 -7.40 12.52
CA ALA A 162 -14.33 -8.74 12.38
C ALA A 162 -15.59 -8.93 13.23
N PRO A 163 -16.44 -9.93 12.93
CA PRO A 163 -17.68 -10.18 13.69
C PRO A 163 -17.48 -10.40 15.19
N ASP A 164 -16.32 -10.89 15.61
CA ASP A 164 -15.99 -11.08 17.03
C ASP A 164 -15.43 -9.81 17.69
N GLY A 165 -15.33 -8.71 16.96
CA GLY A 165 -14.87 -7.41 17.43
C GLY A 165 -13.36 -7.19 17.35
N ARG A 166 -12.55 -8.17 16.93
CA ARG A 166 -11.12 -7.94 16.63
C ARG A 166 -10.96 -7.08 15.38
N VAL A 167 -9.87 -6.34 15.32
CA VAL A 167 -9.53 -5.55 14.12
C VAL A 167 -8.57 -6.36 13.26
N VAL A 168 -8.85 -6.38 11.97
CA VAL A 168 -8.02 -7.03 10.97
C VAL A 168 -7.44 -5.96 10.06
N VAL A 169 -6.14 -6.04 9.77
CA VAL A 169 -5.45 -5.15 8.83
C VAL A 169 -4.90 -6.00 7.69
N TYR A 170 -5.29 -5.68 6.46
CA TYR A 170 -4.76 -6.31 5.26
C TYR A 170 -3.68 -5.43 4.65
N MET A 171 -2.62 -6.06 4.09
CA MET A 171 -1.44 -5.36 3.61
C MET A 171 -0.79 -6.11 2.44
N GLY A 172 -0.31 -5.36 1.45
CA GLY A 172 0.52 -5.85 0.36
C GLY A 172 1.99 -5.52 0.60
N ASP A 173 2.89 -6.41 0.15
CA ASP A 173 4.33 -6.17 0.10
C ASP A 173 4.73 -5.90 -1.36
N ASP A 174 4.86 -4.63 -1.74
CA ASP A 174 5.15 -4.24 -3.12
C ASP A 174 6.59 -4.60 -3.54
N GLN A 175 6.71 -5.85 -3.90
CA GLN A 175 7.92 -6.38 -4.51
C GLN A 175 7.54 -7.61 -5.36
N ARG A 176 8.20 -7.77 -6.50
CA ARG A 176 8.07 -8.99 -7.32
C ARG A 176 8.39 -10.22 -6.50
N PHE A 177 7.46 -11.18 -6.49
CA PHE A 177 7.55 -12.46 -5.76
C PHE A 177 7.46 -12.32 -4.23
N ASP A 178 7.03 -11.19 -3.69
CA ASP A 178 6.69 -11.03 -2.28
C ASP A 178 5.19 -11.25 -2.03
N TYR A 179 4.65 -10.91 -0.85
CA TYR A 179 3.53 -11.62 -0.28
C TYR A 179 2.37 -10.71 0.12
N VAL A 180 1.22 -11.32 0.34
CA VAL A 180 0.04 -10.70 0.95
C VAL A 180 -0.03 -11.08 2.42
N TYR A 181 -0.28 -10.09 3.28
CA TYR A 181 -0.30 -10.25 4.73
C TYR A 181 -1.64 -9.84 5.34
N LYS A 182 -1.93 -10.40 6.50
CA LYS A 182 -3.05 -10.06 7.35
C LYS A 182 -2.61 -10.00 8.80
N PHE A 183 -2.92 -8.91 9.50
CA PHE A 183 -2.74 -8.81 10.95
C PHE A 183 -4.09 -8.87 11.65
N VAL A 184 -4.19 -9.60 12.75
CA VAL A 184 -5.40 -9.71 13.57
C VAL A 184 -5.06 -9.33 15.00
N THR A 185 -5.72 -8.31 15.54
CA THR A 185 -5.48 -7.84 16.91
C THR A 185 -5.83 -8.88 17.96
N ALA A 186 -5.09 -8.91 19.08
CA ALA A 186 -5.45 -9.72 20.25
C ALA A 186 -6.67 -9.14 20.97
N GLY A 187 -6.72 -7.80 21.10
CA GLY A 187 -7.84 -7.07 21.71
C GLY A 187 -8.99 -6.84 20.73
N ARG A 188 -10.08 -6.27 21.24
CA ARG A 188 -11.29 -5.94 20.49
C ARG A 188 -11.50 -4.43 20.42
N PHE A 189 -12.06 -3.98 19.31
CA PHE A 189 -12.44 -2.59 19.10
C PHE A 189 -13.53 -2.17 20.08
N ASN A 190 -13.28 -1.07 20.78
CA ASN A 190 -14.25 -0.41 21.64
C ASN A 190 -14.88 0.77 20.89
N SER A 191 -16.12 0.61 20.44
CA SER A 191 -16.84 1.64 19.68
C SER A 191 -17.33 2.83 20.55
N THR A 192 -17.27 2.70 21.89
CA THR A 192 -17.75 3.73 22.81
C THR A 192 -16.64 4.59 23.42
N GLU A 193 -15.43 4.05 23.49
CA GLU A 193 -14.28 4.74 24.08
C GLU A 193 -13.09 4.71 23.14
N ARG A 194 -12.93 5.78 22.35
CA ARG A 194 -11.88 5.89 21.34
C ARG A 194 -10.47 5.67 21.92
N ALA A 195 -10.20 6.22 23.11
CA ALA A 195 -8.89 6.14 23.75
C ALA A 195 -8.45 4.70 24.07
N ALA A 196 -9.41 3.80 24.33
CA ALA A 196 -9.12 2.39 24.62
C ALA A 196 -8.55 1.62 23.42
N ASN A 197 -8.65 2.20 22.21
CA ASN A 197 -8.20 1.54 20.98
C ASN A 197 -6.77 1.95 20.54
N MET A 198 -6.18 2.97 21.17
CA MET A 198 -4.97 3.62 20.67
C MET A 198 -3.71 2.73 20.68
N ASP A 199 -3.75 1.58 21.33
CA ASP A 199 -2.67 0.60 21.38
C ASP A 199 -3.09 -0.79 20.88
N LEU A 200 -4.27 -0.93 20.25
CA LEU A 200 -4.75 -2.20 19.70
C LEU A 200 -3.82 -2.84 18.67
N LEU A 201 -3.08 -2.02 17.92
CA LEU A 201 -2.14 -2.50 16.89
C LEU A 201 -0.78 -2.93 17.45
N ASP A 202 -0.58 -2.91 18.77
CA ASP A 202 0.66 -3.38 19.39
C ASP A 202 0.66 -4.87 19.69
N GLU A 203 -0.52 -5.50 19.81
CA GLU A 203 -0.67 -6.90 20.17
C GLU A 203 -1.61 -7.63 19.22
N GLY A 204 -1.13 -8.73 18.66
CA GLY A 204 -1.90 -9.57 17.73
C GLY A 204 -1.03 -10.58 17.01
N THR A 205 -1.61 -11.20 15.99
CA THR A 205 -0.93 -12.18 15.15
C THR A 205 -0.86 -11.67 13.72
N LEU A 206 0.35 -11.63 13.18
CA LEU A 206 0.59 -11.43 11.75
C LEU A 206 0.49 -12.78 11.03
N TYR A 207 -0.15 -12.80 9.88
CA TYR A 207 -0.28 -13.95 9.00
C TYR A 207 0.22 -13.61 7.61
N VAL A 208 0.72 -14.61 6.90
CA VAL A 208 1.04 -14.53 5.48
C VAL A 208 0.16 -15.49 4.67
N ALA A 209 -0.24 -15.09 3.48
CA ALA A 209 -1.14 -15.87 2.63
C ALA A 209 -0.41 -16.99 1.88
N ARG A 210 -1.00 -18.19 1.86
CA ARG A 210 -0.71 -19.24 0.91
C ARG A 210 -1.96 -19.56 0.11
N PHE A 211 -1.90 -19.30 -1.19
CA PHE A 211 -2.97 -19.57 -2.13
C PHE A 211 -2.77 -20.96 -2.74
N GLU A 212 -3.82 -21.75 -2.79
CA GLU A 212 -3.80 -23.11 -3.33
C GLU A 212 -4.55 -23.18 -4.67
N ALA A 213 -4.16 -24.12 -5.51
CA ALA A 213 -4.75 -24.31 -6.84
C ALA A 213 -6.23 -24.72 -6.81
N ASP A 214 -6.73 -25.24 -5.69
CA ASP A 214 -8.14 -25.60 -5.50
C ASP A 214 -9.04 -24.43 -5.10
N GLY A 215 -8.49 -23.21 -5.06
CA GLY A 215 -9.17 -21.98 -4.68
C GLY A 215 -9.21 -21.74 -3.17
N SER A 216 -8.49 -22.50 -2.36
CA SER A 216 -8.36 -22.21 -0.92
C SER A 216 -7.23 -21.23 -0.63
N VAL A 217 -7.37 -20.50 0.48
CA VAL A 217 -6.33 -19.64 1.06
C VAL A 217 -6.07 -20.09 2.48
N PHE A 218 -4.81 -20.26 2.83
CA PHE A 218 -4.37 -20.49 4.20
C PHE A 218 -3.61 -19.27 4.70
N TRP A 219 -4.08 -18.68 5.79
CA TRP A 219 -3.40 -17.64 6.52
C TRP A 219 -2.49 -18.28 7.54
N MET A 220 -1.20 -18.33 7.25
CA MET A 220 -0.19 -18.99 8.09
C MET A 220 0.31 -18.03 9.15
N PRO A 221 0.21 -18.39 10.46
CA PRO A 221 0.63 -17.51 11.53
C PRO A 221 2.16 -17.33 11.53
N MET A 222 2.59 -16.11 11.76
CA MET A 222 3.99 -15.75 11.85
C MET A 222 4.41 -15.61 13.31
N LEU A 223 4.41 -16.73 14.02
CA LEU A 223 4.69 -16.81 15.45
C LEU A 223 6.02 -17.52 15.72
N GLN A 224 6.85 -16.89 16.54
CA GLN A 224 8.10 -17.50 17.00
C GLN A 224 7.80 -18.78 17.78
N GLY A 225 8.54 -19.85 17.47
CA GLY A 225 8.36 -21.18 18.03
C GLY A 225 7.38 -22.07 17.25
N GLU A 226 6.68 -21.55 16.25
CA GLU A 226 5.78 -22.32 15.40
C GLU A 226 6.41 -22.69 14.05
N GLY A 227 6.24 -23.92 13.60
CA GLY A 227 6.78 -24.43 12.33
C GLY A 227 8.27 -24.16 12.19
N PRO A 228 8.72 -23.53 11.07
CA PRO A 228 10.14 -23.22 10.85
C PRO A 228 10.64 -21.97 11.58
N LEU A 229 9.78 -21.22 12.29
CA LEU A 229 10.14 -19.93 12.92
C LEU A 229 10.75 -20.15 14.31
N THR A 230 11.90 -20.82 14.35
CA THR A 230 12.58 -21.27 15.57
C THR A 230 13.97 -20.65 15.72
N PRO A 231 14.58 -20.70 16.92
CA PRO A 231 15.93 -20.20 17.13
C PRO A 231 16.98 -20.87 16.22
N GLU A 232 16.80 -22.14 15.86
CA GLU A 232 17.69 -22.86 14.95
C GLU A 232 17.71 -22.23 13.56
N ASN A 233 16.60 -21.64 13.15
CA ASN A 233 16.47 -20.89 11.92
C ASN A 233 16.70 -19.38 12.08
N GLY A 234 17.26 -18.94 13.24
CA GLY A 234 17.63 -17.56 13.51
C GLY A 234 16.51 -16.68 14.07
N PHE A 235 15.36 -17.26 14.46
CA PHE A 235 14.26 -16.52 15.10
C PHE A 235 14.25 -16.80 16.61
N ALA A 236 15.06 -16.06 17.36
CA ALA A 236 15.17 -16.23 18.81
C ALA A 236 13.98 -15.59 19.57
N SER A 237 13.29 -14.66 18.95
CA SER A 237 12.17 -13.91 19.54
C SER A 237 11.11 -13.59 18.49
N GLN A 238 9.92 -13.16 18.93
CA GLN A 238 8.88 -12.63 18.03
C GLN A 238 9.37 -11.38 17.28
N ALA A 239 10.22 -10.58 17.90
CA ALA A 239 10.82 -9.42 17.26
C ALA A 239 11.67 -9.82 16.03
N ASP A 240 12.43 -10.92 16.11
CA ASP A 240 13.21 -11.40 14.95
C ASP A 240 12.31 -11.80 13.78
N VAL A 241 11.17 -12.48 14.05
CA VAL A 241 10.18 -12.82 13.03
C VAL A 241 9.65 -11.56 12.35
N LEU A 242 9.33 -10.52 13.12
CA LEU A 242 8.76 -9.28 12.61
C LEU A 242 9.78 -8.35 11.93
N ILE A 243 11.05 -8.37 12.33
CA ILE A 243 12.14 -7.65 11.65
C ILE A 243 12.48 -8.33 10.32
N GLU A 244 12.42 -9.65 10.28
CA GLU A 244 12.70 -10.47 9.09
C GLU A 244 11.43 -11.08 8.49
N THR A 245 10.33 -10.34 8.45
CA THR A 245 9.01 -10.80 7.99
C THR A 245 9.08 -11.52 6.65
N ARG A 246 9.83 -11.00 5.68
CA ARG A 246 10.00 -11.64 4.36
C ARG A 246 10.66 -13.00 4.44
N ARG A 247 11.76 -13.14 5.21
CA ARG A 247 12.43 -14.43 5.39
C ARG A 247 11.57 -15.43 6.15
N ALA A 248 10.79 -14.96 7.12
CA ALA A 248 9.84 -15.81 7.81
C ALA A 248 8.74 -16.32 6.86
N ALA A 249 8.22 -15.47 5.99
CA ALA A 249 7.27 -15.85 4.95
C ALA A 249 7.86 -16.84 3.92
N ASP A 250 9.11 -16.62 3.50
CA ASP A 250 9.85 -17.55 2.63
C ASP A 250 9.87 -18.97 3.23
N LEU A 251 10.20 -19.09 4.51
CA LEU A 251 10.29 -20.38 5.21
C LEU A 251 8.93 -21.04 5.45
N LEU A 252 7.87 -20.25 5.63
CA LEU A 252 6.50 -20.75 5.74
C LEU A 252 5.95 -21.24 4.39
N GLY A 253 6.61 -20.94 3.27
CA GLY A 253 6.14 -21.32 1.95
C GLY A 253 4.92 -20.52 1.50
N ALA A 254 4.91 -19.22 1.77
CA ALA A 254 3.91 -18.29 1.26
C ALA A 254 3.90 -18.25 -0.28
N THR A 255 2.78 -17.89 -0.89
CA THR A 255 2.68 -17.82 -2.36
C THR A 255 3.32 -16.54 -2.89
N PRO A 256 4.37 -16.65 -3.74
CA PRO A 256 5.02 -15.46 -4.32
C PRO A 256 4.10 -14.79 -5.36
N MET A 257 3.78 -13.50 -5.16
CA MET A 257 2.81 -12.76 -5.93
C MET A 257 3.45 -11.78 -6.94
N ASP A 258 2.61 -11.16 -7.77
CA ASP A 258 3.00 -10.21 -8.81
C ASP A 258 2.91 -8.75 -8.33
N ARG A 259 3.75 -8.37 -7.34
CA ARG A 259 3.74 -7.07 -6.66
C ARG A 259 2.37 -6.80 -6.04
N PRO A 260 2.11 -7.32 -4.83
CA PRO A 260 0.92 -6.97 -4.07
C PRO A 260 0.96 -5.49 -3.65
N GLU A 261 0.01 -4.74 -4.15
CA GLU A 261 -0.20 -3.33 -3.83
C GLU A 261 -1.24 -3.20 -2.70
N ASP A 262 -2.32 -2.47 -2.93
CA ASP A 262 -3.37 -2.29 -1.94
C ASP A 262 -4.27 -3.51 -1.78
N VAL A 263 -4.85 -3.66 -0.58
CA VAL A 263 -5.71 -4.79 -0.21
C VAL A 263 -6.94 -4.28 0.54
N GLU A 264 -8.08 -4.19 -0.15
CA GLU A 264 -9.30 -3.55 0.34
C GLU A 264 -10.37 -4.57 0.78
N PRO A 265 -10.79 -4.60 2.06
CA PRO A 265 -11.88 -5.42 2.54
C PRO A 265 -13.26 -4.78 2.29
N ASP A 266 -14.22 -5.56 1.80
CA ASP A 266 -15.63 -5.17 1.68
C ASP A 266 -16.44 -5.68 2.90
N PRO A 267 -16.84 -4.80 3.83
CA PRO A 267 -17.60 -5.19 5.02
C PRO A 267 -18.99 -5.74 4.69
N ARG A 268 -19.50 -5.48 3.49
CA ARG A 268 -20.83 -5.84 3.03
C ARG A 268 -20.91 -7.30 2.62
N THR A 269 -19.85 -7.81 1.99
CA THR A 269 -19.84 -9.15 1.37
C THR A 269 -18.91 -10.13 2.06
N GLY A 270 -18.00 -9.66 2.91
CA GLY A 270 -16.92 -10.49 3.46
C GLY A 270 -15.83 -10.81 2.44
N LYS A 271 -15.75 -10.04 1.36
CA LYS A 271 -14.71 -10.16 0.33
C LYS A 271 -13.55 -9.22 0.62
N VAL A 272 -12.39 -9.55 0.07
CA VAL A 272 -11.18 -8.73 0.13
C VAL A 272 -10.56 -8.72 -1.27
N TYR A 273 -10.26 -7.55 -1.78
CA TYR A 273 -9.67 -7.37 -3.11
C TYR A 273 -8.19 -7.07 -3.00
N VAL A 274 -7.37 -7.81 -3.76
CA VAL A 274 -5.91 -7.67 -3.77
C VAL A 274 -5.47 -7.17 -5.13
N MET A 275 -4.86 -6.00 -5.17
CA MET A 275 -4.26 -5.44 -6.37
C MET A 275 -2.90 -6.09 -6.61
N LEU A 276 -2.68 -6.64 -7.80
CA LEU A 276 -1.41 -7.22 -8.24
C LEU A 276 -0.98 -6.48 -9.50
N THR A 277 -0.04 -5.57 -9.37
CA THR A 277 0.19 -4.54 -10.37
C THR A 277 0.89 -5.07 -11.63
N ASN A 278 1.98 -5.81 -11.48
CA ASN A 278 2.68 -6.46 -12.60
C ASN A 278 3.84 -7.34 -12.12
N ASN A 279 4.32 -8.25 -12.98
CA ASN A 279 5.57 -8.96 -12.78
C ASN A 279 6.19 -9.41 -14.11
N THR A 280 6.92 -8.51 -14.74
CA THR A 280 7.63 -8.82 -16.01
C THR A 280 8.79 -9.79 -15.84
N ALA A 281 9.24 -10.05 -14.60
CA ALA A 281 10.30 -11.02 -14.31
C ALA A 281 9.76 -12.46 -14.13
N ARG A 282 8.45 -12.66 -13.91
CA ARG A 282 7.85 -13.99 -13.83
C ARG A 282 7.99 -14.71 -15.17
N LYS A 283 8.53 -15.91 -15.14
CA LYS A 283 8.69 -16.77 -16.34
C LYS A 283 7.45 -17.65 -16.51
N ALA A 284 7.29 -18.22 -17.70
CA ALA A 284 6.18 -19.10 -18.01
C ALA A 284 6.13 -20.39 -17.14
N ASP A 285 7.28 -20.89 -16.71
CA ASP A 285 7.40 -22.04 -15.81
C ASP A 285 7.23 -21.69 -14.31
N GLN A 286 7.02 -20.42 -13.98
CA GLN A 286 6.75 -19.91 -12.63
C GLN A 286 5.29 -19.47 -12.45
N THR A 287 4.43 -19.77 -13.44
CA THR A 287 3.00 -19.45 -13.31
C THR A 287 2.28 -20.47 -12.44
N ASP A 288 1.26 -20.01 -11.78
CA ASP A 288 0.32 -20.80 -10.99
C ASP A 288 -1.11 -20.22 -11.18
N PRO A 289 -2.16 -20.86 -10.65
CA PRO A 289 -3.52 -20.34 -10.83
C PRO A 289 -3.74 -18.93 -10.30
N THR A 290 -3.02 -18.49 -9.24
CA THR A 290 -3.12 -17.14 -8.69
C THR A 290 -2.30 -16.11 -9.48
N ASN A 291 -1.25 -16.56 -10.17
CA ASN A 291 -0.38 -15.75 -11.01
C ASN A 291 -0.32 -16.37 -12.42
N PRO A 292 -1.39 -16.24 -13.24
CA PRO A 292 -1.61 -17.06 -14.43
C PRO A 292 -0.79 -16.63 -15.65
N ARG A 293 0.00 -15.58 -15.56
CA ARG A 293 0.82 -15.05 -16.66
C ARG A 293 2.28 -14.93 -16.30
N GLY A 294 3.16 -15.30 -17.24
CA GLY A 294 4.61 -15.12 -17.13
C GLY A 294 5.21 -14.85 -18.51
N PRO A 295 5.66 -13.61 -18.83
CA PRO A 295 5.59 -12.39 -17.99
C PRO A 295 4.17 -11.83 -17.81
N ASN A 296 3.96 -11.09 -16.71
CA ASN A 296 2.72 -10.38 -16.45
C ASN A 296 2.94 -8.86 -16.45
N PRO A 297 2.79 -8.17 -17.59
CA PRO A 297 3.02 -6.72 -17.65
C PRO A 297 1.82 -5.89 -17.21
N PHE A 298 0.60 -6.46 -17.17
CA PHE A 298 -0.63 -5.72 -16.93
C PHE A 298 -1.24 -5.90 -15.55
N GLY A 299 -0.82 -6.92 -14.81
CA GLY A 299 -1.40 -7.21 -13.51
C GLY A 299 -2.79 -7.85 -13.55
N HIS A 300 -3.37 -8.03 -12.37
CA HIS A 300 -4.70 -8.62 -12.18
C HIS A 300 -5.21 -8.31 -10.76
N VAL A 301 -6.50 -8.58 -10.54
CA VAL A 301 -7.14 -8.41 -9.22
C VAL A 301 -7.64 -9.75 -8.72
N ILE A 302 -7.21 -10.14 -7.52
CA ILE A 302 -7.71 -11.31 -6.80
C ILE A 302 -8.82 -10.89 -5.85
N GLU A 303 -9.85 -11.71 -5.75
CA GLU A 303 -10.91 -11.64 -4.76
C GLU A 303 -10.71 -12.78 -3.75
N ILE A 304 -10.56 -12.45 -2.46
CA ILE A 304 -10.59 -13.41 -1.36
C ILE A 304 -11.98 -13.35 -0.73
N THR A 305 -12.59 -14.49 -0.43
CA THR A 305 -13.86 -14.58 0.28
C THR A 305 -13.60 -15.15 1.67
N GLU A 306 -13.82 -14.34 2.69
CA GLU A 306 -13.73 -14.76 4.08
C GLU A 306 -15.00 -15.51 4.49
N PRO A 307 -14.89 -16.67 5.16
CA PRO A 307 -16.04 -17.52 5.46
C PRO A 307 -17.03 -16.80 6.38
N GLN A 308 -18.26 -16.63 5.92
CA GLN A 308 -19.35 -15.96 6.66
C GLN A 308 -19.00 -14.50 7.07
N GLY A 309 -18.08 -13.85 6.35
CA GLY A 309 -17.59 -12.52 6.69
C GLY A 309 -16.67 -12.47 7.90
N ASP A 310 -16.13 -13.60 8.33
CA ASP A 310 -15.14 -13.65 9.42
C ASP A 310 -13.74 -13.30 8.91
N PHE A 311 -13.42 -12.02 8.86
CA PHE A 311 -12.11 -11.51 8.44
C PHE A 311 -10.95 -12.02 9.32
N ALA A 312 -11.23 -12.50 10.54
CA ALA A 312 -10.22 -13.08 11.42
C ALA A 312 -9.99 -14.59 11.19
N SER A 313 -10.69 -15.19 10.21
CA SER A 313 -10.52 -16.59 9.84
C SER A 313 -9.09 -16.87 9.34
N THR A 314 -8.56 -18.07 9.63
CA THR A 314 -7.27 -18.52 9.08
C THR A 314 -7.41 -19.31 7.78
N ARG A 315 -8.64 -19.46 7.28
CA ARG A 315 -8.95 -20.15 6.01
C ARG A 315 -9.98 -19.35 5.23
N SER A 316 -9.71 -19.14 3.95
CA SER A 316 -10.57 -18.38 3.03
C SER A 316 -10.61 -19.07 1.68
N ARG A 317 -11.33 -18.52 0.75
CA ARG A 317 -11.29 -18.91 -0.66
C ARG A 317 -10.88 -17.74 -1.52
N TRP A 318 -10.33 -18.02 -2.70
CA TRP A 318 -9.95 -16.99 -3.67
C TRP A 318 -10.47 -17.29 -5.06
N ASP A 319 -10.62 -16.24 -5.85
CA ASP A 319 -10.93 -16.26 -7.29
C ASP A 319 -10.26 -15.05 -7.96
N LEU A 320 -10.18 -15.07 -9.28
CA LEU A 320 -9.77 -13.90 -10.06
C LEU A 320 -10.99 -13.03 -10.35
N LEU A 321 -10.94 -11.75 -9.99
CA LEU A 321 -11.97 -10.79 -10.37
C LEU A 321 -11.79 -10.38 -11.84
N VAL A 322 -10.59 -9.88 -12.19
CA VAL A 322 -10.21 -9.50 -13.55
C VAL A 322 -8.74 -9.84 -13.83
N ARG A 323 -8.40 -10.11 -15.08
CA ARG A 323 -7.02 -10.08 -15.58
C ARG A 323 -6.87 -8.86 -16.46
N CYS A 324 -6.05 -7.90 -16.01
CA CYS A 324 -5.87 -6.61 -16.66
C CYS A 324 -5.18 -6.72 -18.01
N GLY A 325 -5.33 -5.70 -18.86
CA GLY A 325 -4.76 -5.59 -20.19
C GLY A 325 -5.79 -5.36 -21.28
N ASP A 326 -5.33 -5.11 -22.49
CA ASP A 326 -6.17 -4.83 -23.66
C ASP A 326 -6.92 -6.10 -24.10
N PRO A 327 -8.26 -6.13 -24.03
CA PRO A 327 -9.03 -7.28 -24.47
C PRO A 327 -9.00 -7.52 -26.00
N ALA A 328 -8.61 -6.51 -26.78
CA ALA A 328 -8.40 -6.64 -28.21
C ALA A 328 -7.08 -7.31 -28.60
N ASP A 329 -6.11 -7.35 -27.66
CA ASP A 329 -4.84 -8.05 -27.82
C ASP A 329 -4.92 -9.44 -27.18
N SER A 330 -5.06 -10.49 -28.00
CA SER A 330 -5.10 -11.86 -27.50
C SER A 330 -3.83 -12.27 -26.71
N ALA A 331 -2.68 -11.65 -27.00
CA ALA A 331 -1.43 -11.92 -26.29
C ALA A 331 -1.42 -11.36 -24.85
N ALA A 332 -2.21 -10.33 -24.57
CA ALA A 332 -2.41 -9.80 -23.22
C ALA A 332 -3.09 -10.79 -22.29
N GLY A 333 -3.90 -11.72 -22.85
CA GLY A 333 -4.64 -12.71 -22.07
C GLY A 333 -5.60 -12.07 -21.06
N ALA A 334 -6.10 -10.86 -21.37
CA ALA A 334 -7.00 -10.10 -20.51
C ALA A 334 -8.36 -10.78 -20.36
N VAL A 335 -8.97 -10.64 -19.17
CA VAL A 335 -10.34 -11.12 -18.91
C VAL A 335 -11.09 -10.06 -18.12
N TRP A 336 -12.14 -9.57 -18.71
CA TRP A 336 -13.05 -8.56 -18.17
C TRP A 336 -14.48 -9.08 -18.12
N GLY A 337 -15.32 -8.45 -17.32
CA GLY A 337 -16.75 -8.68 -17.33
C GLY A 337 -17.41 -8.21 -18.63
N PRO A 338 -18.69 -8.59 -18.87
CA PRO A 338 -19.42 -8.24 -20.08
C PRO A 338 -19.52 -6.72 -20.26
N ASP A 339 -19.59 -6.28 -21.51
CA ASP A 339 -19.79 -4.88 -21.90
C ASP A 339 -18.71 -3.88 -21.39
N THR A 340 -17.54 -4.37 -21.01
CA THR A 340 -16.38 -3.50 -20.76
C THR A 340 -16.01 -2.78 -22.07
N SER A 341 -16.09 -1.45 -22.06
CA SER A 341 -15.84 -0.62 -23.24
C SER A 341 -14.36 -0.55 -23.60
N GLU A 342 -14.05 0.01 -24.78
CA GLU A 342 -12.68 0.25 -25.23
C GLU A 342 -11.86 1.11 -24.23
N SER A 343 -12.48 2.06 -23.54
CA SER A 343 -11.85 2.85 -22.47
C SER A 343 -11.98 2.24 -21.08
N GLY A 344 -12.67 1.11 -20.96
CA GLY A 344 -12.97 0.45 -19.70
C GLY A 344 -11.85 -0.45 -19.19
N TRP A 345 -10.92 -0.87 -20.03
CA TRP A 345 -9.80 -1.70 -19.59
C TRP A 345 -8.64 -0.85 -19.06
N PHE A 346 -7.81 -1.45 -18.22
CA PHE A 346 -6.59 -0.86 -17.65
C PHE A 346 -5.51 -1.92 -17.43
N GLY A 347 -4.32 -1.47 -17.10
CA GLY A 347 -3.23 -2.28 -16.59
C GLY A 347 -2.63 -1.66 -15.34
N SER A 348 -1.85 -2.44 -14.62
CA SER A 348 -1.15 -2.04 -13.41
C SER A 348 -2.10 -1.49 -12.32
N PRO A 349 -3.07 -2.31 -11.82
CA PRO A 349 -3.87 -1.94 -10.66
C PRO A 349 -2.97 -1.68 -9.46
N ASP A 350 -3.27 -0.62 -8.73
CA ASP A 350 -2.43 -0.10 -7.65
C ASP A 350 -3.26 0.09 -6.37
N ASN A 351 -3.77 1.27 -6.07
CA ASN A 351 -4.61 1.47 -4.90
C ASN A 351 -6.10 1.28 -5.23
N CYS A 352 -6.91 1.04 -4.20
CA CYS A 352 -8.33 0.84 -4.41
C CYS A 352 -9.20 1.37 -3.26
N ALA A 353 -10.49 1.52 -3.55
CA ALA A 353 -11.53 1.82 -2.58
C ALA A 353 -12.85 1.19 -3.02
N ILE A 354 -13.71 0.86 -2.07
CA ILE A 354 -15.02 0.27 -2.37
C ILE A 354 -16.15 1.22 -1.95
N ASP A 355 -17.21 1.31 -2.77
CA ASP A 355 -18.41 2.06 -2.42
C ASP A 355 -19.45 1.20 -1.69
N SER A 356 -20.49 1.83 -1.13
CA SER A 356 -21.56 1.13 -0.41
C SER A 356 -22.44 0.22 -1.29
N ALA A 357 -22.36 0.34 -2.61
CA ALA A 357 -23.03 -0.54 -3.56
C ALA A 357 -22.15 -1.72 -4.02
N GLY A 358 -20.84 -1.71 -3.68
CA GLY A 358 -19.89 -2.77 -4.02
C GLY A 358 -19.10 -2.51 -5.29
N GLY A 359 -19.12 -1.29 -5.81
CA GLY A 359 -18.22 -0.88 -6.89
C GLY A 359 -16.81 -0.70 -6.36
N LEU A 360 -15.85 -1.40 -6.97
CA LEU A 360 -14.43 -1.30 -6.63
C LEU A 360 -13.77 -0.23 -7.52
N PHE A 361 -13.32 0.86 -6.94
CA PHE A 361 -12.54 1.88 -7.62
C PHE A 361 -11.07 1.51 -7.56
N VAL A 362 -10.43 1.40 -8.72
CA VAL A 362 -9.04 0.99 -8.87
C VAL A 362 -8.26 2.13 -9.51
N SER A 363 -7.19 2.58 -8.86
CA SER A 363 -6.19 3.46 -9.44
C SER A 363 -5.11 2.65 -10.18
N THR A 364 -4.31 3.31 -10.98
CA THR A 364 -3.26 2.64 -11.74
C THR A 364 -1.93 3.39 -11.67
N ASP A 365 -0.84 2.60 -11.64
CA ASP A 365 0.56 3.02 -11.80
C ASP A 365 1.19 2.25 -12.97
N GLY A 366 0.77 2.55 -14.19
CA GLY A 366 1.16 1.80 -15.37
C GLY A 366 1.96 2.60 -16.39
N ASP A 367 2.70 1.88 -17.21
CA ASP A 367 3.35 2.42 -18.41
C ASP A 367 2.29 2.87 -19.43
N GLU A 368 2.22 4.17 -19.70
CA GLU A 368 1.23 4.76 -20.63
C GLU A 368 1.31 4.21 -22.05
N ARG A 369 2.50 3.81 -22.52
CA ARG A 369 2.65 3.19 -23.85
C ARG A 369 2.02 1.81 -23.89
N LEU A 370 2.19 1.04 -22.82
CA LEU A 370 1.63 -0.30 -22.70
C LEU A 370 0.11 -0.25 -22.53
N ASN A 371 -0.36 0.64 -21.66
CA ASN A 371 -1.77 0.83 -21.35
C ASN A 371 -2.52 1.66 -22.42
N LYS A 372 -1.81 2.25 -23.39
CA LYS A 372 -2.35 3.10 -24.45
C LYS A 372 -3.14 4.32 -23.93
N CYS A 373 -3.00 4.63 -22.67
CA CYS A 373 -3.63 5.79 -22.02
C CYS A 373 -2.86 6.17 -20.76
N ALA A 374 -3.07 7.41 -20.29
CA ALA A 374 -2.59 7.86 -18.99
C ALA A 374 -3.28 7.09 -17.85
N ASN A 375 -2.61 7.03 -16.71
CA ASN A 375 -3.15 6.44 -15.50
C ASN A 375 -4.44 7.13 -15.04
N GLY A 376 -5.24 6.45 -14.23
CA GLY A 376 -6.55 6.98 -13.87
C GLY A 376 -7.24 6.18 -12.77
N ILE A 377 -8.55 6.35 -12.72
CA ILE A 377 -9.45 5.58 -11.84
C ILE A 377 -10.49 4.86 -12.71
N TRP A 378 -10.65 3.59 -12.46
CA TRP A 378 -11.70 2.76 -13.03
C TRP A 378 -12.59 2.19 -11.93
N ARG A 379 -13.88 2.09 -12.19
CA ARG A 379 -14.84 1.40 -11.33
C ARG A 379 -15.11 0.02 -11.90
N VAL A 380 -14.86 -1.01 -11.11
CA VAL A 380 -15.06 -2.42 -11.46
C VAL A 380 -16.27 -2.95 -10.68
N GLU A 381 -17.21 -3.57 -11.37
CA GLU A 381 -18.36 -4.25 -10.75
C GLU A 381 -17.90 -5.56 -10.11
N THR A 382 -18.19 -5.76 -8.83
CA THR A 382 -17.69 -6.92 -8.09
C THR A 382 -18.68 -8.08 -8.01
N GLU A 383 -19.95 -7.86 -8.34
CA GLU A 383 -21.02 -8.83 -8.17
C GLU A 383 -22.02 -8.83 -9.34
N GLY A 384 -22.90 -9.83 -9.33
CA GLY A 384 -24.01 -9.94 -10.28
C GLY A 384 -23.58 -10.31 -11.71
N LEU A 385 -24.46 -10.00 -12.66
CA LEU A 385 -24.25 -10.32 -14.08
C LEU A 385 -23.12 -9.47 -14.72
N GLU A 386 -22.81 -8.36 -14.11
CA GLU A 386 -21.80 -7.40 -14.58
C GLU A 386 -20.44 -7.58 -13.91
N ARG A 387 -20.26 -8.61 -13.05
CA ARG A 387 -19.01 -8.85 -12.34
C ARG A 387 -17.81 -8.81 -13.28
N GLY A 388 -16.82 -7.99 -12.93
CA GLY A 388 -15.62 -7.74 -13.73
C GLY A 388 -15.80 -6.70 -14.84
N ARG A 389 -17.01 -6.13 -15.05
CA ARG A 389 -17.17 -4.99 -15.94
C ARG A 389 -16.47 -3.77 -15.35
N SER A 390 -15.69 -3.10 -16.19
CA SER A 390 -14.93 -1.92 -15.79
C SER A 390 -15.33 -0.68 -16.61
N THR A 391 -15.34 0.47 -15.93
CA THR A 391 -15.69 1.78 -16.52
C THR A 391 -14.70 2.82 -16.02
N MET A 392 -14.11 3.59 -16.93
CA MET A 392 -13.20 4.69 -16.58
C MET A 392 -13.97 5.86 -15.95
N ILE A 393 -13.52 6.32 -14.79
CA ILE A 393 -14.11 7.43 -14.04
C ILE A 393 -13.25 8.70 -14.16
N PHE A 394 -11.93 8.55 -14.13
CA PHE A 394 -10.99 9.67 -14.16
C PHE A 394 -9.74 9.28 -14.93
N ARG A 395 -9.16 10.25 -15.63
CA ARG A 395 -7.83 10.12 -16.27
C ARG A 395 -6.94 11.25 -15.80
N SER A 396 -5.73 10.91 -15.39
CA SER A 396 -4.72 11.87 -14.94
C SER A 396 -4.11 12.65 -16.12
N PRO A 397 -3.38 13.74 -15.82
CA PRO A 397 -2.44 14.31 -16.78
C PRO A 397 -1.34 13.29 -17.10
N THR A 398 -0.75 13.44 -18.27
CA THR A 398 0.38 12.62 -18.74
C THR A 398 1.49 12.51 -17.71
N GLY A 399 1.99 11.31 -17.49
CA GLY A 399 3.09 10.97 -16.59
C GLY A 399 2.79 11.04 -15.11
N ALA A 400 1.54 11.11 -14.78
CA ALA A 400 1.12 11.00 -13.40
C ALA A 400 0.69 9.59 -13.07
N GLU A 401 1.04 9.16 -11.89
CA GLU A 401 0.38 8.07 -11.18
C GLU A 401 -0.86 8.60 -10.46
N VAL A 402 -1.86 7.76 -10.27
CA VAL A 402 -3.07 8.10 -9.50
C VAL A 402 -3.16 7.21 -8.27
N CYS A 403 -3.20 7.85 -7.10
CA CYS A 403 -3.08 7.16 -5.82
C CYS A 403 -4.23 7.49 -4.87
N GLY A 404 -4.40 6.63 -3.87
CA GLY A 404 -5.19 6.84 -2.67
C GLY A 404 -6.65 7.23 -2.94
N PRO A 405 -7.40 6.50 -3.78
CA PRO A 405 -8.82 6.76 -3.99
C PRO A 405 -9.57 6.64 -2.67
N ARG A 406 -10.40 7.66 -2.34
CA ARG A 406 -11.20 7.65 -1.12
C ARG A 406 -12.53 8.36 -1.31
N LEU A 407 -13.62 7.70 -0.91
CA LEU A 407 -14.94 8.31 -0.86
C LEU A 407 -15.16 9.08 0.44
N SER A 408 -15.83 10.24 0.35
CA SER A 408 -16.39 10.89 1.54
C SER A 408 -17.47 10.00 2.17
N THR A 409 -17.75 10.19 3.46
CA THR A 409 -18.74 9.39 4.19
C THR A 409 -20.13 9.40 3.55
N ASP A 410 -20.49 10.48 2.85
CA ASP A 410 -21.74 10.60 2.11
C ASP A 410 -21.64 10.13 0.65
N GLU A 411 -20.47 9.65 0.23
CA GLU A 411 -20.13 9.18 -1.13
C GLU A 411 -20.41 10.19 -2.26
N ARG A 412 -20.52 11.49 -1.91
CA ARG A 412 -20.75 12.56 -2.89
C ARG A 412 -19.46 13.24 -3.35
N THR A 413 -18.36 12.98 -2.66
CA THR A 413 -17.03 13.44 -3.05
C THR A 413 -16.09 12.25 -3.11
N PHE A 414 -15.32 12.19 -4.19
CA PHE A 414 -14.27 11.21 -4.39
C PHE A 414 -12.93 11.95 -4.36
N PHE A 415 -12.08 11.60 -3.40
CA PHE A 415 -10.73 12.13 -3.28
C PHE A 415 -9.73 11.18 -3.94
N LEU A 416 -8.71 11.76 -4.56
CA LEU A 416 -7.58 11.05 -5.12
C LEU A 416 -6.34 11.93 -5.14
N ALA A 417 -5.16 11.35 -5.21
CA ALA A 417 -3.92 12.07 -5.43
C ALA A 417 -3.43 11.87 -6.87
N VAL A 418 -2.97 12.96 -7.49
CA VAL A 418 -2.22 12.94 -8.75
C VAL A 418 -0.76 13.10 -8.36
N GLN A 419 0.02 12.01 -8.49
CA GLN A 419 1.42 11.95 -8.11
C GLN A 419 2.31 12.28 -9.32
N HIS A 420 3.40 13.00 -9.11
CA HIS A 420 4.46 13.34 -10.07
C HIS A 420 4.01 13.63 -11.53
N PRO A 421 3.02 14.52 -11.78
CA PRO A 421 2.58 14.82 -13.14
C PRO A 421 3.74 15.27 -14.02
N GLY A 422 3.79 14.73 -15.25
CA GLY A 422 4.85 15.05 -16.20
C GLY A 422 6.19 14.34 -15.97
N GLN A 423 6.25 13.34 -15.10
CA GLN A 423 7.42 12.47 -15.01
C GLN A 423 7.58 11.66 -16.32
N ASP A 424 8.82 11.22 -16.61
CA ASP A 424 9.15 10.30 -17.71
C ASP A 424 8.64 10.74 -19.10
N GLY A 425 8.76 12.02 -19.40
CA GLY A 425 8.27 12.60 -20.65
C GLY A 425 8.79 11.94 -21.94
N GLU A 426 9.90 11.18 -21.85
CA GLU A 426 10.44 10.37 -22.96
C GLU A 426 9.46 9.31 -23.43
N ASP A 427 8.64 8.82 -22.52
CA ASP A 427 7.71 7.70 -22.74
C ASP A 427 6.39 8.15 -23.38
N TYR A 428 6.14 9.47 -23.53
CA TYR A 428 4.89 9.94 -24.13
C TYR A 428 5.02 10.20 -25.62
N PRO A 429 4.13 9.62 -26.43
CA PRO A 429 4.15 9.83 -27.88
C PRO A 429 4.05 11.31 -28.28
N GLY A 430 3.39 12.13 -27.48
CA GLY A 430 3.23 13.57 -27.74
C GLY A 430 4.38 14.46 -27.29
N HIS A 431 5.32 13.93 -26.46
CA HIS A 431 6.48 14.66 -25.96
C HIS A 431 7.80 14.03 -26.45
N GLY A 432 8.04 12.74 -26.12
CA GLY A 432 9.12 11.91 -26.68
C GLY A 432 10.54 12.36 -26.32
N ARG A 433 10.72 13.09 -25.22
CA ARG A 433 11.99 13.59 -24.72
C ARG A 433 11.93 13.83 -23.20
N PRO A 434 13.09 13.99 -22.49
CA PRO A 434 13.07 14.23 -21.06
C PRO A 434 12.21 15.44 -20.69
N SER A 435 11.37 15.28 -19.66
CA SER A 435 10.60 16.36 -19.07
C SER A 435 11.53 17.21 -18.18
N THR A 436 11.65 18.50 -18.44
CA THR A 436 12.48 19.43 -17.67
C THR A 436 11.66 20.63 -17.20
N PHE A 437 12.21 21.47 -16.34
CA PHE A 437 11.54 22.68 -15.90
C PHE A 437 11.25 23.65 -17.07
N GLU A 438 12.18 23.77 -18.01
CA GLU A 438 12.05 24.64 -19.18
C GLU A 438 11.11 24.08 -20.24
N ASP A 439 11.09 22.74 -20.37
CA ASP A 439 10.29 22.01 -21.37
C ASP A 439 9.58 20.80 -20.70
N PRO A 440 8.59 21.06 -19.86
CA PRO A 440 7.85 19.98 -19.18
C PRO A 440 6.84 19.33 -20.12
N SER A 441 6.63 18.01 -19.97
CA SER A 441 5.63 17.26 -20.74
C SER A 441 4.18 17.68 -20.41
N THR A 442 3.97 18.28 -19.23
CA THR A 442 2.72 18.95 -18.82
C THR A 442 3.06 20.10 -17.88
N ARG A 443 2.15 21.09 -17.75
CA ARG A 443 2.20 22.15 -16.72
C ARG A 443 1.02 22.06 -15.76
N TRP A 444 0.47 20.87 -15.62
CA TRP A 444 -0.63 20.63 -14.70
C TRP A 444 -0.21 20.91 -13.24
N PRO A 445 -1.08 21.49 -12.38
CA PRO A 445 -2.47 21.84 -12.62
C PRO A 445 -2.68 23.29 -13.10
N ASP A 446 -1.66 24.12 -13.09
CA ASP A 446 -1.82 25.57 -13.32
C ASP A 446 -1.88 25.94 -14.80
N PHE A 447 -1.15 25.20 -15.66
CA PHE A 447 -0.99 25.49 -17.10
C PHE A 447 -0.46 26.90 -17.39
N GLU A 448 0.37 27.42 -16.47
CA GLU A 448 0.99 28.73 -16.57
C GLU A 448 2.48 28.61 -16.92
N ASP A 449 2.98 29.59 -17.71
CA ASP A 449 4.40 29.65 -18.02
C ASP A 449 5.25 29.93 -16.78
N GLY A 450 6.36 29.19 -16.63
CA GLY A 450 7.26 29.31 -15.49
C GLY A 450 6.80 28.53 -14.24
N MET A 451 5.63 27.86 -14.30
CA MET A 451 5.21 26.93 -13.24
C MET A 451 5.61 25.50 -13.58
N PRO A 452 6.24 24.76 -12.64
CA PRO A 452 6.49 23.33 -12.82
C PRO A 452 5.21 22.52 -12.69
N PRO A 453 5.18 21.28 -13.21
CA PRO A 453 4.14 20.32 -12.84
C PRO A 453 4.13 20.09 -11.33
N ARG A 454 2.95 19.97 -10.72
CA ARG A 454 2.82 19.83 -9.26
C ARG A 454 1.86 18.71 -8.88
N PRO A 455 2.29 17.79 -7.98
CA PRO A 455 1.36 16.83 -7.40
C PRO A 455 0.23 17.55 -6.66
N SER A 456 -0.97 16.97 -6.69
CA SER A 456 -2.15 17.60 -6.07
C SER A 456 -3.15 16.56 -5.61
N VAL A 457 -3.83 16.86 -4.51
CA VAL A 457 -5.02 16.12 -4.09
C VAL A 457 -6.24 16.72 -4.79
N MET A 458 -7.00 15.86 -5.46
CA MET A 458 -8.20 16.21 -6.19
C MET A 458 -9.44 15.84 -5.38
N ALA A 459 -10.50 16.64 -5.52
CA ALA A 459 -11.83 16.30 -5.03
C ALA A 459 -12.80 16.32 -6.23
N LEU A 460 -13.37 15.17 -6.55
CA LEU A 460 -14.31 15.00 -7.65
C LEU A 460 -15.74 14.88 -7.10
N TRP A 461 -16.72 15.37 -7.84
CA TRP A 461 -18.14 15.17 -7.54
C TRP A 461 -18.95 15.07 -8.82
N ARG A 462 -20.06 14.36 -8.75
CA ARG A 462 -20.98 14.24 -9.90
C ARG A 462 -21.74 15.55 -10.10
N ARG A 463 -21.89 15.98 -11.35
CA ARG A 463 -22.62 17.22 -11.71
C ARG A 463 -24.10 17.15 -11.35
N ASP A 464 -24.68 15.95 -11.33
CA ASP A 464 -26.08 15.72 -10.96
C ASP A 464 -26.29 15.66 -9.42
N GLY A 465 -25.21 15.76 -8.62
CA GLY A 465 -25.24 15.73 -7.17
C GLY A 465 -25.55 14.37 -6.54
N ARG A 466 -25.65 13.28 -7.35
CA ARG A 466 -25.82 11.92 -6.83
C ARG A 466 -24.54 11.40 -6.17
N ARG A 467 -24.66 10.30 -5.43
CA ARG A 467 -23.51 9.55 -4.88
C ARG A 467 -22.75 8.83 -6.00
N PHE A 468 -21.49 8.49 -5.76
CA PHE A 468 -20.73 7.62 -6.67
C PHE A 468 -21.30 6.19 -6.70
N SER A 469 -21.91 5.73 -5.61
CA SER A 469 -22.61 4.44 -5.51
C SER A 469 -23.99 4.41 -6.20
N ASP A 470 -24.57 5.56 -6.56
CA ASP A 470 -25.83 5.62 -7.32
C ASP A 470 -25.51 5.39 -8.80
N THR A 471 -25.59 4.16 -9.27
CA THR A 471 -25.39 3.77 -10.67
C THR A 471 -26.59 4.03 -11.56
#